data_2426756c58eb2188b5ce6a452e4ee75a
#
_entry.id   2426756c58eb2188b5ce6a452e4ee75a
#
_cell.length_a   1.000
_cell.length_b   1.000
_cell.length_c   1.000
_cell.angle_alpha   90.00
_cell.angle_beta   90.00
_cell.angle_gamma   90.00
#
_symmetry.space_group_name_H-M   'P 1'
#
loop_
_entity.id
_entity.type
_entity.pdbx_description
1 polymer ?
#
loop_
_entity_poly.entity_id
_entity_poly.type
_entity_poly.pdbx_seq_one_letter_code
_entity_poly.pdbx_strand_id
1 'polypeptide(L)'
;MIAAHKAFAPLQELAEELAPLWGSRITLPDLRFELILGDARDTLPEWSGQADAWFLDGFSPAKNPELWEASLMAEVAAHTKTGGSCATYTAAGFVRRGLQAGGFEVTRCPGFGRKRHMTQGFKP
;
A
#
# COMPACT_ATOMS: atom_id res chain seq x y z
N MET A 1 -12.42 -6.74 -12.24
CA MET A 1 -11.45 -5.61 -12.36
C MET A 1 -11.34 -5.11 -13.80
N ILE A 2 -10.91 -5.92 -14.76
CA ILE A 2 -10.72 -5.51 -16.16
C ILE A 2 -12.00 -5.02 -16.82
N ALA A 3 -13.13 -5.71 -16.59
CA ALA A 3 -14.43 -5.26 -17.12
C ALA A 3 -14.84 -3.88 -16.58
N ALA A 4 -14.55 -3.60 -15.32
CA ALA A 4 -14.81 -2.29 -14.74
C ALA A 4 -13.92 -1.20 -15.35
N HIS A 5 -12.64 -1.50 -15.61
CA HIS A 5 -11.72 -0.56 -16.27
C HIS A 5 -12.18 -0.25 -17.69
N LYS A 6 -12.64 -1.24 -18.44
CA LYS A 6 -13.18 -1.05 -19.80
C LYS A 6 -14.44 -0.20 -19.85
N ALA A 7 -15.20 -0.12 -18.74
CA ALA A 7 -16.38 0.74 -18.63
C ALA A 7 -16.04 2.24 -18.54
N PHE A 8 -14.81 2.58 -18.19
CA PHE A 8 -14.32 3.96 -18.13
C PHE A 8 -13.51 4.29 -19.39
N ALA A 9 -14.06 5.13 -20.26
CA ALA A 9 -13.44 5.48 -21.54
C ALA A 9 -11.94 5.89 -21.45
N PRO A 10 -11.51 6.70 -20.46
CA PRO A 10 -10.10 7.05 -20.31
C PRO A 10 -9.17 5.87 -19.99
N LEU A 11 -9.72 4.74 -19.51
CA LEU A 11 -8.95 3.55 -19.12
C LEU A 11 -9.08 2.41 -20.12
N GLN A 12 -9.91 2.54 -21.14
CA GLN A 12 -10.25 1.45 -22.06
C GLN A 12 -9.00 0.93 -22.78
N GLU A 13 -8.22 1.82 -23.35
CA GLU A 13 -6.99 1.46 -24.10
C GLU A 13 -5.98 0.74 -23.20
N LEU A 14 -5.72 1.28 -22.01
CA LEU A 14 -4.85 0.65 -21.01
C LEU A 14 -5.37 -0.70 -20.54
N ALA A 15 -6.67 -0.83 -20.36
CA ALA A 15 -7.31 -2.09 -19.96
C ALA A 15 -7.20 -3.15 -21.06
N GLU A 16 -7.30 -2.76 -22.34
CA GLU A 16 -7.12 -3.66 -23.48
C GLU A 16 -5.68 -4.13 -23.63
N GLU A 17 -4.70 -3.27 -23.36
CA GLU A 17 -3.28 -3.62 -23.32
C GLU A 17 -2.97 -4.59 -22.17
N LEU A 18 -3.51 -4.33 -20.98
CA LEU A 18 -3.23 -5.10 -19.76
C LEU A 18 -3.96 -6.44 -19.70
N ALA A 19 -5.19 -6.52 -20.22
CA ALA A 19 -6.06 -7.68 -20.06
C ALA A 19 -5.42 -9.02 -20.51
N PRO A 20 -4.72 -9.11 -21.66
CA PRO A 20 -4.10 -10.36 -22.11
C PRO A 20 -2.92 -10.79 -21.23
N LEU A 21 -2.33 -9.86 -20.49
CA LEU A 21 -1.12 -10.05 -19.68
C LEU A 21 -1.44 -10.27 -18.22
N TRP A 22 -2.72 -10.20 -17.82
CA TRP A 22 -3.13 -10.28 -16.44
C TRP A 22 -2.71 -11.61 -15.79
N GLY A 23 -2.01 -11.50 -14.67
CA GLY A 23 -1.51 -12.63 -13.90
C GLY A 23 -0.73 -12.16 -12.67
N SER A 24 -0.05 -13.09 -12.01
CA SER A 24 0.75 -12.78 -10.82
C SER A 24 2.04 -12.01 -11.11
N ARG A 25 2.49 -12.05 -12.35
CA ARG A 25 3.65 -11.28 -12.84
C ARG A 25 3.35 -10.69 -14.19
N ILE A 26 3.61 -9.39 -14.32
CA ILE A 26 3.46 -8.65 -15.59
C ILE A 26 4.74 -7.85 -15.80
N THR A 27 5.31 -7.96 -16.99
CA THR A 27 6.47 -7.18 -17.41
C THR A 27 6.14 -6.43 -18.70
N LEU A 28 6.14 -5.11 -18.63
CA LEU A 28 6.03 -4.19 -19.73
C LEU A 28 7.31 -3.33 -19.80
N PRO A 29 7.57 -2.58 -20.87
CA PRO A 29 8.74 -1.71 -20.95
C PRO A 29 8.85 -0.70 -19.80
N ASP A 30 7.71 -0.23 -19.30
CA ASP A 30 7.57 0.80 -18.27
C ASP A 30 6.92 0.30 -16.97
N LEU A 31 6.59 -0.99 -16.86
CA LEU A 31 5.92 -1.57 -15.71
C LEU A 31 6.47 -2.97 -15.38
N ARG A 32 6.80 -3.17 -14.11
CA ARG A 32 6.91 -4.50 -13.49
C ARG A 32 5.88 -4.61 -12.38
N PHE A 33 5.01 -5.59 -12.50
CA PHE A 33 3.99 -5.89 -11.49
C PHE A 33 4.21 -7.30 -10.96
N GLU A 34 4.12 -7.44 -9.64
CA GLU A 34 4.15 -8.74 -8.97
C GLU A 34 3.05 -8.79 -7.92
N LEU A 35 2.25 -9.85 -7.95
CA LEU A 35 1.24 -10.15 -6.94
C LEU A 35 1.76 -11.27 -6.05
N ILE A 36 1.91 -10.96 -4.76
CA ILE A 36 2.30 -11.92 -3.73
C ILE A 36 1.05 -12.30 -2.95
N LEU A 37 0.62 -13.56 -3.10
CA LEU A 37 -0.55 -14.09 -2.39
C LEU A 37 -0.13 -14.64 -1.03
N GLY A 38 -0.88 -14.27 0.00
CA GLY A 38 -0.68 -14.78 1.35
C GLY A 38 -1.04 -13.75 2.42
N ASP A 39 -0.80 -14.11 3.66
CA ASP A 39 -0.91 -13.18 4.78
C ASP A 39 0.31 -12.25 4.76
N ALA A 40 0.08 -10.94 4.77
CA ALA A 40 1.16 -9.95 4.74
C ALA A 40 2.12 -10.06 5.92
N ARG A 41 1.66 -10.59 7.06
CA ARG A 41 2.51 -10.84 8.24
C ARG A 41 3.58 -11.90 7.99
N ASP A 42 3.31 -12.81 7.06
CA ASP A 42 4.23 -13.88 6.67
C ASP A 42 5.02 -13.50 5.41
N THR A 43 4.34 -12.93 4.41
CA THR A 43 4.94 -12.68 3.09
C THR A 43 5.84 -11.44 3.06
N LEU A 44 5.55 -10.41 3.84
CA LEU A 44 6.37 -9.20 3.83
C LEU A 44 7.76 -9.41 4.45
N PRO A 45 7.93 -10.10 5.59
CA PRO A 45 9.27 -10.42 6.12
C PRO A 45 10.16 -11.20 5.16
N GLU A 46 9.57 -12.04 4.30
CA GLU A 46 10.29 -12.84 3.30
C GLU A 46 10.59 -12.08 2.01
N TRP A 47 9.93 -10.97 1.78
CA TRP A 47 10.18 -10.16 0.59
C TRP A 47 11.53 -9.45 0.67
N SER A 48 12.40 -9.68 -0.31
CA SER A 48 13.76 -9.11 -0.34
C SER A 48 13.85 -7.70 -0.91
N GLY A 49 12.73 -7.13 -1.36
CA GLY A 49 12.71 -5.82 -1.99
C GLY A 49 12.63 -4.66 -1.00
N GLN A 50 12.76 -3.46 -1.55
CA GLN A 50 12.51 -2.21 -0.83
C GLN A 50 11.61 -1.30 -1.68
N ALA A 51 10.67 -0.65 -1.02
CA ALA A 51 9.71 0.25 -1.65
C ALA A 51 10.14 1.72 -1.54
N ASP A 52 9.84 2.48 -2.57
CA ASP A 52 9.93 3.94 -2.55
C ASP A 52 8.65 4.55 -1.97
N ALA A 53 7.51 3.88 -2.16
CA ALA A 53 6.21 4.33 -1.65
C ALA A 53 5.30 3.15 -1.30
N TRP A 54 4.53 3.30 -0.24
CA TRP A 54 3.51 2.36 0.21
C TRP A 54 2.12 2.98 0.14
N PHE A 55 1.19 2.25 -0.43
CA PHE A 55 -0.24 2.49 -0.28
C PHE A 55 -0.81 1.41 0.63
N LEU A 56 -0.91 1.74 1.92
CA LEU A 56 -1.38 0.79 2.93
C LEU A 56 -2.92 0.80 2.93
N ASP A 57 -3.47 -0.11 2.16
CA ASP A 57 -4.91 -0.28 1.99
C ASP A 57 -5.32 -1.69 2.42
N GLY A 58 -6.07 -1.75 3.49
CA GLY A 58 -6.59 -2.98 4.07
C GLY A 58 -7.96 -2.74 4.68
N PHE A 59 -8.53 -3.77 5.28
CA PHE A 59 -9.78 -3.61 6.01
C PHE A 59 -9.62 -2.70 7.24
N SER A 60 -10.73 -2.14 7.70
CA SER A 60 -10.75 -1.22 8.86
C SER A 60 -9.91 -1.76 10.03
N PRO A 61 -8.99 -0.95 10.58
CA PRO A 61 -8.18 -1.38 11.73
C PRO A 61 -8.98 -1.84 12.94
N ALA A 62 -10.18 -1.27 13.15
CA ALA A 62 -11.06 -1.68 14.23
C ALA A 62 -11.63 -3.09 14.04
N LYS A 63 -11.82 -3.54 12.80
CA LYS A 63 -12.39 -4.84 12.46
C LYS A 63 -11.34 -5.88 12.10
N ASN A 64 -10.15 -5.45 11.76
CA ASN A 64 -9.07 -6.31 11.30
C ASN A 64 -7.71 -5.79 11.81
N PRO A 65 -7.53 -5.75 13.14
CA PRO A 65 -6.34 -5.14 13.73
C PRO A 65 -5.04 -5.86 13.37
N GLU A 66 -5.09 -7.13 12.97
CA GLU A 66 -3.93 -7.96 12.63
C GLU A 66 -3.12 -7.37 11.47
N LEU A 67 -3.78 -6.77 10.48
CA LEU A 67 -3.10 -6.11 9.34
C LEU A 67 -2.45 -4.76 9.71
N TRP A 68 -2.67 -4.30 10.92
CA TRP A 68 -2.20 -2.98 11.36
C TRP A 68 -1.38 -3.04 12.64
N GLU A 69 -0.98 -4.24 13.06
CA GLU A 69 -0.17 -4.41 14.26
C GLU A 69 1.23 -3.82 14.12
N ALA A 70 1.84 -3.48 15.25
CA ALA A 70 3.13 -2.80 15.29
C ALA A 70 4.25 -3.58 14.61
N SER A 71 4.22 -4.92 14.69
CA SER A 71 5.19 -5.79 14.03
C SER A 71 5.13 -5.65 12.49
N LEU A 72 3.93 -5.64 11.92
CA LEU A 72 3.77 -5.45 10.47
C LEU A 72 4.15 -4.02 10.04
N MET A 73 3.83 -3.01 10.84
CA MET A 73 4.25 -1.63 10.56
C MET A 73 5.78 -1.47 10.62
N ALA A 74 6.44 -2.23 11.50
CA ALA A 74 7.89 -2.29 11.55
C ALA A 74 8.49 -2.93 10.28
N GLU A 75 7.88 -3.99 9.77
CA GLU A 75 8.28 -4.61 8.49
C GLU A 75 8.10 -3.65 7.31
N VAL A 76 6.98 -2.92 7.26
CA VAL A 76 6.77 -1.87 6.25
C VAL A 76 7.92 -0.86 6.31
N ALA A 77 8.29 -0.40 7.50
CA ALA A 77 9.39 0.55 7.66
C ALA A 77 10.75 -0.05 7.26
N ALA A 78 11.01 -1.31 7.64
CA ALA A 78 12.26 -2.01 7.29
C ALA A 78 12.42 -2.16 5.77
N HIS A 79 11.31 -2.39 5.06
CA HIS A 79 11.26 -2.52 3.60
C HIS A 79 11.05 -1.19 2.87
N THR A 80 11.22 -0.06 3.55
CA THR A 80 11.15 1.27 2.92
C THR A 80 12.55 1.84 2.76
N LYS A 81 12.85 2.33 1.57
CA LYS A 81 14.10 3.06 1.32
C LYS A 81 14.14 4.37 2.12
N THR A 82 15.34 4.84 2.43
CA THR A 82 15.55 6.22 2.88
C THR A 82 14.96 7.19 1.86
N GLY A 83 14.18 8.17 2.32
CA GLY A 83 13.42 9.08 1.46
C GLY A 83 12.10 8.51 0.98
N GLY A 84 11.78 7.27 1.32
CA GLY A 84 10.50 6.65 0.95
C GLY A 84 9.33 7.14 1.79
N SER A 85 8.14 6.83 1.35
CA SER A 85 6.90 7.31 1.96
C SER A 85 5.86 6.21 2.15
N CYS A 86 4.89 6.47 3.00
CA CYS A 86 3.69 5.67 3.09
C CYS A 86 2.44 6.55 3.19
N ALA A 87 1.32 6.02 2.72
CA ALA A 87 0.02 6.66 2.86
C ALA A 87 -1.05 5.62 3.17
N THR A 88 -2.01 6.00 4.00
CA THR A 88 -3.18 5.18 4.30
C THR A 88 -4.39 6.05 4.59
N TYR A 89 -5.56 5.55 4.24
CA TYR A 89 -6.83 6.21 4.51
C TYR A 89 -7.17 6.28 6.00
N THR A 90 -6.59 5.42 6.83
CA THR A 90 -6.88 5.41 8.27
C THR A 90 -6.10 6.48 9.02
N ALA A 91 -6.74 7.06 10.03
CA ALA A 91 -6.11 7.96 10.99
C ALA A 91 -6.06 7.36 12.40
N ALA A 92 -6.24 6.04 12.52
CA ALA A 92 -6.22 5.33 13.81
C ALA A 92 -4.90 5.57 14.54
N GLY A 93 -5.00 5.91 15.83
CA GLY A 93 -3.84 6.29 16.63
C GLY A 93 -2.80 5.18 16.76
N PHE A 94 -3.23 3.92 16.92
CA PHE A 94 -2.31 2.81 17.06
C PHE A 94 -1.55 2.50 15.76
N VAL A 95 -2.17 2.71 14.59
CA VAL A 95 -1.48 2.59 13.29
C VAL A 95 -0.40 3.66 13.15
N ARG A 96 -0.74 4.90 13.45
CA ARG A 96 0.22 6.01 13.41
C ARG A 96 1.41 5.78 14.35
N ARG A 97 1.13 5.32 15.59
CA ARG A 97 2.19 4.97 16.55
C ARG A 97 3.06 3.80 16.07
N GLY A 98 2.47 2.79 15.45
CA GLY A 98 3.22 1.68 14.86
C GLY A 98 4.17 2.14 13.75
N LEU A 99 3.70 2.99 12.84
CA LEU A 99 4.53 3.58 11.78
C LEU A 99 5.66 4.46 12.36
N GLN A 100 5.35 5.29 13.37
CA GLN A 100 6.35 6.11 14.04
C GLN A 100 7.43 5.26 14.75
N ALA A 101 7.01 4.20 15.45
CA ALA A 101 7.94 3.28 16.09
C ALA A 101 8.83 2.55 15.08
N GLY A 102 8.34 2.30 13.88
CA GLY A 102 9.10 1.72 12.77
C GLY A 102 10.12 2.69 12.13
N GLY A 103 10.02 3.98 12.40
CA GLY A 103 10.97 4.99 11.91
C GLY A 103 10.41 6.00 10.89
N PHE A 104 9.10 6.02 10.67
CA PHE A 104 8.48 7.06 9.86
C PHE A 104 8.21 8.34 10.66
N GLU A 105 8.45 9.47 10.04
CA GLU A 105 7.85 10.74 10.45
C GLU A 105 6.39 10.76 9.96
N VAL A 106 5.44 10.71 10.90
CA VAL A 106 4.02 10.51 10.59
C VAL A 106 3.23 11.78 10.76
N THR A 107 2.43 12.11 9.76
CA THR A 107 1.53 13.28 9.76
C THR A 107 0.10 12.84 9.51
N ARG A 108 -0.83 13.34 10.32
CA ARG A 108 -2.25 13.27 10.05
C ARG A 108 -2.61 14.44 9.14
N CYS A 109 -3.15 14.14 7.97
CA CYS A 109 -3.53 15.14 6.98
C CYS A 109 -5.03 15.07 6.66
N PRO A 110 -5.57 16.09 5.98
CA PRO A 110 -6.96 16.06 5.52
C PRO A 110 -7.21 14.83 4.64
N GLY A 111 -8.35 14.17 4.86
CA GLY A 111 -8.79 13.07 4.03
C GLY A 111 -9.43 13.56 2.73
N PHE A 112 -9.80 12.62 1.88
CA PHE A 112 -10.49 12.90 0.63
C PHE A 112 -12.00 12.60 0.76
N GLY A 113 -12.83 13.41 0.11
CA GLY A 113 -14.27 13.26 0.11
C GLY A 113 -14.86 13.36 1.52
N ARG A 114 -15.59 12.34 1.95
CA ARG A 114 -16.22 12.29 3.28
C ARG A 114 -15.25 11.93 4.40
N LYS A 115 -14.03 11.53 4.08
CA LYS A 115 -13.02 11.15 5.08
C LYS A 115 -12.40 12.41 5.68
N ARG A 116 -12.54 12.57 7.02
CA ARG A 116 -12.03 13.76 7.71
C ARG A 116 -10.50 13.80 7.75
N HIS A 117 -9.86 12.66 8.01
CA HIS A 117 -8.42 12.56 8.18
C HIS A 117 -7.88 11.29 7.52
N MET A 118 -6.63 11.37 7.09
CA MET A 118 -5.81 10.24 6.64
C MET A 118 -4.40 10.39 7.22
N THR A 119 -3.54 9.41 6.98
CA THR A 119 -2.18 9.38 7.51
C THR A 119 -1.18 9.32 6.35
N GLN A 120 -0.13 10.10 6.47
CA GLN A 120 1.07 10.02 5.63
C GLN A 120 2.29 9.83 6.52
N GLY A 121 3.29 9.11 6.02
CA GLY A 121 4.56 8.92 6.66
C GLY A 121 5.71 9.11 5.68
N PHE A 122 6.82 9.64 6.18
CA PHE A 122 8.06 9.82 5.44
C PHE A 122 9.21 9.17 6.23
N LYS A 123 10.06 8.43 5.54
CA LYS A 123 11.24 7.80 6.14
C LYS A 123 12.47 8.66 5.86
N PRO A 124 12.98 9.37 6.87
CA PRO A 124 14.15 10.23 6.71
C PRO A 124 15.43 9.47 6.37
#